data_bf356935217ac37a4a1dfc03beb3a786
#
_entry.id   bf356935217ac37a4a1dfc03beb3a786
#
_cell.length_a   1.000
_cell.length_b   1.000
_cell.length_c   1.000
_cell.angle_alpha   90.00
_cell.angle_beta   90.00
_cell.angle_gamma   90.00
#
_symmetry.space_group_name_H-M   'P 1'
#
loop_
_entity.id
_entity.type
_entity.pdbx_description
1 polymer ?
#
loop_
_entity_poly.entity_id
_entity_poly.type
_entity_poly.pdbx_seq_one_letter_code
_entity_poly.pdbx_strand_id
1 'polypeptide(L)'
;MKWGFRWYGEKGDSIPLNHVRQIPGINGVVGTLLNKMPGDVWEVSEIRALKESIEKEELELLGIESVAIHDAIKAGTAERDHYIDNYIQTIRNLSECGVHLICYSFKPIFGWAKTTLNYENEDGSLALLYDQAVVDNMEPGDMYKLISSQSKGFQLSGWEEERLNKFNSLVEMYEGVTEEILFDNLKYFLERIIPVCEEADVKMGIH
;
A
#
# COMPACT_ATOMS: atom_id res chain seq x y z
N MET A 1 -3.82 22.95 -8.05
CA MET A 1 -3.78 21.46 -8.06
C MET A 1 -2.36 21.06 -8.42
N LYS A 2 -1.74 20.14 -7.66
CA LYS A 2 -0.41 19.62 -7.95
C LYS A 2 -0.54 18.29 -8.71
N TRP A 3 0.36 18.04 -9.66
CA TRP A 3 0.44 16.78 -10.39
C TRP A 3 1.51 15.91 -9.75
N GLY A 4 1.19 14.66 -9.45
CA GLY A 4 2.09 13.71 -8.82
C GLY A 4 2.23 12.43 -9.63
N PHE A 5 3.42 11.85 -9.60
CA PHE A 5 3.72 10.53 -10.14
C PHE A 5 3.79 9.52 -8.98
N ARG A 6 3.19 8.33 -9.15
CA ARG A 6 3.36 7.26 -8.18
C ARG A 6 4.73 6.62 -8.36
N TRP A 7 5.57 6.71 -7.33
CA TRP A 7 6.94 6.18 -7.36
C TRP A 7 7.16 5.15 -6.25
N TYR A 8 7.64 3.99 -6.61
CA TYR A 8 7.81 2.84 -5.72
C TYR A 8 9.19 2.77 -5.03
N GLY A 9 10.00 3.82 -5.16
CA GLY A 9 11.35 3.87 -4.60
C GLY A 9 12.41 3.30 -5.54
N GLU A 10 13.68 3.60 -5.28
CA GLU A 10 14.82 3.24 -6.13
C GLU A 10 14.94 1.72 -6.41
N LYS A 11 14.50 0.89 -5.48
CA LYS A 11 14.55 -0.57 -5.62
C LYS A 11 13.27 -1.18 -6.19
N GLY A 12 12.16 -0.45 -6.12
CA GLY A 12 10.85 -0.95 -6.53
C GLY A 12 10.35 -0.39 -7.85
N ASP A 13 11.00 0.63 -8.38
CA ASP A 13 10.59 1.29 -9.62
C ASP A 13 11.68 1.20 -10.69
N SER A 14 11.28 0.97 -11.93
CA SER A 14 12.20 0.99 -13.08
C SER A 14 12.45 2.41 -13.61
N ILE A 15 11.64 3.39 -13.16
CA ILE A 15 11.72 4.79 -13.61
C ILE A 15 12.42 5.61 -12.52
N PRO A 16 13.62 6.13 -12.78
CA PRO A 16 14.34 6.95 -11.84
C PRO A 16 13.71 8.35 -11.72
N LEU A 17 13.85 8.99 -10.57
CA LEU A 17 13.24 10.29 -10.27
C LEU A 17 13.67 11.40 -11.25
N ASN A 18 14.91 11.36 -11.74
CA ASN A 18 15.38 12.33 -12.74
C ASN A 18 14.64 12.24 -14.09
N HIS A 19 14.03 11.08 -14.42
CA HIS A 19 13.13 10.95 -15.57
C HIS A 19 11.74 11.51 -15.22
N VAL A 20 11.24 11.25 -14.01
CA VAL A 20 9.96 11.80 -13.54
C VAL A 20 9.98 13.33 -13.57
N ARG A 21 11.09 13.95 -13.15
CA ARG A 21 11.27 15.41 -13.18
C ARG A 21 11.12 16.02 -14.59
N GLN A 22 11.40 15.25 -15.64
CA GLN A 22 11.30 15.73 -17.02
C GLN A 22 9.86 15.76 -17.56
N ILE A 23 8.89 15.22 -16.84
CA ILE A 23 7.48 15.22 -17.24
C ILE A 23 6.94 16.65 -17.10
N PRO A 24 6.44 17.28 -18.19
CA PRO A 24 5.93 18.64 -18.13
C PRO A 24 4.79 18.79 -17.11
N GLY A 25 4.91 19.75 -16.19
CA GLY A 25 3.88 20.06 -15.19
C GLY A 25 3.87 19.17 -13.97
N ILE A 26 4.77 18.18 -13.85
CA ILE A 26 4.91 17.38 -12.64
C ILE A 26 5.44 18.23 -11.48
N ASN A 27 4.88 18.06 -10.31
CA ASN A 27 5.30 18.79 -9.11
C ASN A 27 6.08 17.89 -8.13
N GLY A 28 5.77 16.60 -8.12
CA GLY A 28 6.36 15.68 -7.16
C GLY A 28 5.87 14.25 -7.33
N VAL A 29 6.09 13.48 -6.31
CA VAL A 29 5.74 12.06 -6.29
C VAL A 29 4.91 11.69 -5.06
N VAL A 30 4.11 10.65 -5.21
CA VAL A 30 3.52 9.91 -4.10
C VAL A 30 4.42 8.69 -3.87
N GLY A 31 5.07 8.63 -2.72
CA GLY A 31 6.12 7.66 -2.40
C GLY A 31 5.67 6.55 -1.47
N THR A 32 6.59 5.65 -1.15
CA THR A 32 6.41 4.59 -0.13
C THR A 32 7.75 4.16 0.47
N LEU A 33 7.71 3.46 1.61
CA LEU A 33 8.83 2.73 2.18
C LEU A 33 8.61 1.23 1.97
N LEU A 34 9.33 0.63 1.03
CA LEU A 34 9.19 -0.80 0.69
C LEU A 34 9.77 -1.77 1.74
N ASN A 35 10.60 -1.26 2.65
CA ASN A 35 11.21 -2.05 3.73
C ASN A 35 10.33 -2.16 4.98
N LYS A 36 9.10 -1.64 4.93
CA LYS A 36 8.14 -1.69 6.04
C LYS A 36 7.10 -2.76 5.83
N MET A 37 6.95 -3.60 6.84
CA MET A 37 5.88 -4.59 6.88
C MET A 37 4.56 -3.95 7.36
N PRO A 38 3.40 -4.53 7.01
CA PRO A 38 2.13 -4.09 7.58
C PRO A 38 2.17 -4.07 9.11
N GLY A 39 1.84 -2.92 9.71
CA GLY A 39 1.85 -2.73 11.16
C GLY A 39 3.15 -2.18 11.75
N ASP A 40 4.21 -2.05 10.97
CA ASP A 40 5.43 -1.39 11.40
C ASP A 40 5.23 0.12 11.59
N VAL A 41 5.89 0.67 12.59
CA VAL A 41 6.01 2.13 12.73
C VAL A 41 7.02 2.66 11.71
N TRP A 42 6.65 3.71 10.99
CA TRP A 42 7.56 4.43 10.13
C TRP A 42 8.30 5.48 10.94
N GLU A 43 9.61 5.29 11.09
CA GLU A 43 10.43 6.19 11.88
C GLU A 43 10.68 7.52 11.15
N VAL A 44 10.74 8.61 11.91
CA VAL A 44 11.01 9.97 11.38
C VAL A 44 12.26 10.01 10.52
N SER A 45 13.33 9.30 10.91
CA SER A 45 14.57 9.23 10.15
C SER A 45 14.41 8.60 8.77
N GLU A 46 13.57 7.57 8.65
CA GLU A 46 13.31 6.88 7.37
C GLU A 46 12.44 7.74 6.46
N ILE A 47 11.42 8.40 7.03
CA ILE A 47 10.56 9.32 6.29
C ILE A 47 11.37 10.50 5.77
N ARG A 48 12.26 11.08 6.59
CA ARG A 48 13.15 12.15 6.17
C ARG A 48 14.11 11.72 5.07
N ALA A 49 14.70 10.55 5.18
CA ALA A 49 15.58 10.01 4.14
C ALA A 49 14.84 9.82 2.79
N LEU A 50 13.61 9.31 2.81
CA LEU A 50 12.77 9.23 1.61
C LEU A 50 12.51 10.62 1.02
N LYS A 51 12.10 11.57 1.85
CA LYS A 51 11.81 12.95 1.44
C LYS A 51 13.04 13.62 0.83
N GLU A 52 14.18 13.55 1.50
CA GLU A 52 15.45 14.12 1.03
C GLU A 52 15.89 13.50 -0.31
N SER A 53 15.69 12.20 -0.52
CA SER A 53 16.03 11.55 -1.80
C SER A 53 15.20 12.10 -2.96
N ILE A 54 13.93 12.44 -2.71
CA ILE A 54 13.00 13.02 -3.68
C ILE A 54 13.35 14.50 -3.93
N GLU A 55 13.60 15.26 -2.86
CA GLU A 55 13.91 16.69 -2.95
C GLU A 55 15.24 16.98 -3.65
N LYS A 56 16.23 16.07 -3.58
CA LYS A 56 17.49 16.15 -4.36
C LYS A 56 17.24 16.20 -5.87
N GLU A 57 16.15 15.60 -6.33
CA GLU A 57 15.75 15.63 -7.74
C GLU A 57 14.77 16.77 -8.06
N GLU A 58 14.68 17.78 -7.19
CA GLU A 58 13.82 18.96 -7.36
C GLU A 58 12.32 18.60 -7.46
N LEU A 59 11.92 17.47 -6.84
CA LEU A 59 10.55 16.99 -6.73
C LEU A 59 10.06 17.10 -5.28
N GLU A 60 8.74 17.16 -5.09
CA GLU A 60 8.10 17.21 -3.78
C GLU A 60 7.59 15.81 -3.38
N LEU A 61 7.69 15.42 -2.11
CA LEU A 61 6.96 14.28 -1.59
C LEU A 61 5.53 14.73 -1.29
N LEU A 62 4.59 14.45 -2.20
CA LEU A 62 3.21 14.94 -2.16
C LEU A 62 2.33 14.13 -1.21
N GLY A 63 2.69 12.90 -0.93
CA GLY A 63 1.97 11.98 -0.06
C GLY A 63 2.57 10.58 -0.05
N ILE A 64 1.96 9.72 0.74
CA ILE A 64 2.35 8.32 0.86
C ILE A 64 1.24 7.41 0.32
N GLU A 65 1.60 6.46 -0.51
CA GLU A 65 0.75 5.34 -0.92
C GLU A 65 1.57 4.04 -0.88
N SER A 66 1.31 3.21 0.10
CA SER A 66 0.44 3.36 1.26
C SER A 66 1.20 3.03 2.54
N VAL A 67 0.70 3.53 3.66
CA VAL A 67 1.02 2.91 4.94
C VAL A 67 0.16 1.65 5.03
N ALA A 68 0.80 0.47 5.03
CA ALA A 68 0.09 -0.81 5.00
C ALA A 68 -0.62 -1.08 6.33
N ILE A 69 -1.93 -1.36 6.27
CA ILE A 69 -2.74 -1.70 7.43
C ILE A 69 -2.56 -3.17 7.75
N HIS A 70 -2.20 -3.49 9.01
CA HIS A 70 -2.00 -4.87 9.46
C HIS A 70 -3.29 -5.70 9.39
N ASP A 71 -3.16 -6.99 9.08
CA ASP A 71 -4.31 -7.88 8.91
C ASP A 71 -5.10 -8.09 10.22
N ALA A 72 -4.46 -8.01 11.39
CA ALA A 72 -5.14 -8.02 12.68
C ALA A 72 -6.20 -6.92 12.84
N ILE A 73 -5.97 -5.73 12.24
CA ILE A 73 -6.95 -4.63 12.24
C ILE A 73 -8.13 -5.00 11.35
N LYS A 74 -7.85 -5.52 10.14
CA LYS A 74 -8.87 -5.86 9.16
C LYS A 74 -9.72 -7.05 9.61
N ALA A 75 -9.09 -8.07 10.20
CA ALA A 75 -9.79 -9.25 10.73
C ALA A 75 -10.43 -9.02 12.11
N GLY A 76 -10.07 -7.93 12.81
CA GLY A 76 -10.63 -7.59 14.12
C GLY A 76 -10.11 -8.44 15.27
N THR A 77 -8.87 -8.94 15.19
CA THR A 77 -8.29 -9.78 16.25
C THR A 77 -7.97 -8.99 17.53
N ALA A 78 -7.64 -9.69 18.61
CA ALA A 78 -7.31 -9.07 19.90
C ALA A 78 -6.10 -8.11 19.82
N GLU A 79 -5.21 -8.30 18.85
CA GLU A 79 -4.00 -7.50 18.67
C GLU A 79 -4.23 -6.20 17.88
N ARG A 80 -5.44 -6.00 17.34
CA ARG A 80 -5.76 -4.88 16.44
C ARG A 80 -5.39 -3.52 17.03
N ASP A 81 -5.60 -3.30 18.33
CA ASP A 81 -5.36 -2.01 18.98
C ASP A 81 -3.87 -1.68 19.02
N HIS A 82 -3.01 -2.66 19.25
CA HIS A 82 -1.56 -2.48 19.16
C HIS A 82 -1.13 -1.96 17.77
N TYR A 83 -1.66 -2.56 16.71
CA TYR A 83 -1.33 -2.13 15.35
C TYR A 83 -1.98 -0.81 14.95
N ILE A 84 -3.13 -0.47 15.53
CA ILE A 84 -3.73 0.87 15.41
C ILE A 84 -2.84 1.92 16.06
N ASP A 85 -2.30 1.66 17.25
CA ASP A 85 -1.39 2.58 17.94
C ASP A 85 -0.09 2.79 17.13
N ASN A 86 0.46 1.75 16.50
CA ASN A 86 1.59 1.86 15.58
C ASN A 86 1.24 2.74 14.35
N TYR A 87 0.03 2.58 13.81
CA TYR A 87 -0.44 3.38 12.69
C TYR A 87 -0.59 4.85 13.10
N ILE A 88 -1.13 5.12 14.28
CA ILE A 88 -1.24 6.45 14.86
C ILE A 88 0.15 7.10 15.02
N GLN A 89 1.13 6.34 15.51
CA GLN A 89 2.49 6.86 15.61
C GLN A 89 3.06 7.21 14.24
N THR A 90 2.81 6.39 13.23
CA THR A 90 3.22 6.66 11.84
C THR A 90 2.56 7.93 11.29
N ILE A 91 1.27 8.17 11.56
CA ILE A 91 0.59 9.42 11.16
C ILE A 91 1.31 10.65 11.76
N ARG A 92 1.64 10.60 13.06
CA ARG A 92 2.35 11.70 13.73
C ARG A 92 3.73 11.93 13.16
N ASN A 93 4.48 10.85 12.90
CA ASN A 93 5.82 10.92 12.32
C ASN A 93 5.80 11.49 10.89
N LEU A 94 4.80 11.14 10.08
CA LEU A 94 4.59 11.70 8.75
C LEU A 94 4.28 13.20 8.81
N SER A 95 3.39 13.60 9.69
CA SER A 95 3.06 15.01 9.94
C SER A 95 4.29 15.81 10.37
N GLU A 96 5.11 15.30 11.32
CA GLU A 96 6.36 15.92 11.74
C GLU A 96 7.33 16.17 10.56
N CYS A 97 7.32 15.27 9.58
CA CYS A 97 8.11 15.39 8.36
C CYS A 97 7.45 16.27 7.27
N GLY A 98 6.29 16.86 7.55
CA GLY A 98 5.52 17.68 6.60
C GLY A 98 4.86 16.89 5.49
N VAL A 99 4.50 15.63 5.75
CA VAL A 99 3.74 14.78 4.82
C VAL A 99 2.29 14.69 5.31
N HIS A 100 1.38 15.32 4.58
CA HIS A 100 0.00 15.55 5.00
C HIS A 100 -1.05 14.78 4.19
N LEU A 101 -0.62 13.78 3.40
CA LEU A 101 -1.52 12.92 2.63
C LEU A 101 -1.09 11.45 2.75
N ILE A 102 -1.99 10.61 3.22
CA ILE A 102 -1.82 9.15 3.26
C ILE A 102 -2.94 8.51 2.43
N CYS A 103 -2.56 7.76 1.41
CA CYS A 103 -3.46 6.87 0.70
C CYS A 103 -3.45 5.51 1.40
N TYR A 104 -4.61 4.92 1.68
CA TYR A 104 -4.72 3.63 2.36
C TYR A 104 -5.63 2.67 1.61
N SER A 105 -5.47 1.39 1.89
CA SER A 105 -6.35 0.36 1.37
C SER A 105 -6.72 -0.63 2.47
N PHE A 106 -8.00 -1.04 2.51
CA PHE A 106 -8.54 -1.96 3.53
C PHE A 106 -9.03 -3.25 2.86
N LYS A 107 -8.10 -3.91 2.16
CA LYS A 107 -8.39 -5.14 1.42
C LYS A 107 -7.91 -6.35 2.22
N PRO A 108 -8.73 -7.40 2.39
CA PRO A 108 -8.32 -8.61 3.11
C PRO A 108 -7.25 -9.36 2.31
N ILE A 109 -6.29 -9.94 3.01
CA ILE A 109 -5.21 -10.81 2.53
C ILE A 109 -4.38 -10.18 1.41
N PHE A 110 -4.93 -10.00 0.21
CA PHE A 110 -4.23 -9.44 -0.96
C PHE A 110 -4.60 -7.98 -1.17
N GLY A 111 -3.61 -7.13 -1.32
CA GLY A 111 -3.82 -5.71 -1.61
C GLY A 111 -4.58 -5.46 -2.91
N TRP A 112 -4.37 -6.29 -3.91
CA TRP A 112 -5.14 -6.41 -5.15
C TRP A 112 -4.82 -7.75 -5.81
N ALA A 113 -5.83 -8.40 -6.35
CA ALA A 113 -5.70 -9.64 -7.10
C ALA A 113 -5.88 -9.35 -8.59
N LYS A 114 -4.98 -9.88 -9.42
CA LYS A 114 -5.06 -9.84 -10.88
C LYS A 114 -4.72 -11.22 -11.40
N THR A 115 -5.42 -11.64 -12.44
CA THR A 115 -5.16 -12.92 -13.10
C THR A 115 -4.15 -12.79 -14.22
N THR A 116 -4.01 -11.56 -14.77
CA THR A 116 -3.05 -11.25 -15.83
C THR A 116 -2.47 -9.87 -15.61
N LEU A 117 -1.14 -9.75 -15.63
CA LEU A 117 -0.45 -8.45 -15.48
C LEU A 117 -0.16 -7.75 -16.81
N ASN A 118 -0.25 -8.47 -17.93
CA ASN A 118 0.12 -7.99 -19.25
C ASN A 118 -0.96 -8.41 -20.28
N TYR A 119 -2.23 -8.12 -19.99
CA TYR A 119 -3.32 -8.35 -20.94
C TYR A 119 -3.20 -7.35 -22.09
N GLU A 120 -3.10 -7.85 -23.31
CA GLU A 120 -3.04 -7.03 -24.51
C GLU A 120 -4.46 -6.71 -25.01
N ASN A 121 -4.77 -5.41 -25.05
CA ASN A 121 -6.01 -4.89 -25.60
C ASN A 121 -5.97 -4.88 -27.13
N GLU A 122 -7.12 -4.68 -27.78
CA GLU A 122 -7.26 -4.63 -29.23
C GLU A 122 -6.40 -3.53 -29.89
N ASP A 123 -6.10 -2.46 -29.18
CA ASP A 123 -5.24 -1.35 -29.64
C ASP A 123 -3.73 -1.59 -29.40
N GLY A 124 -3.36 -2.77 -28.86
CA GLY A 124 -1.98 -3.13 -28.53
C GLY A 124 -1.48 -2.58 -27.20
N SER A 125 -2.31 -1.85 -26.45
CA SER A 125 -1.96 -1.41 -25.10
C SER A 125 -2.00 -2.56 -24.11
N LEU A 126 -1.20 -2.49 -23.03
CA LEU A 126 -1.19 -3.49 -21.98
C LEU A 126 -2.00 -3.03 -20.77
N ALA A 127 -2.79 -3.93 -20.20
CA ALA A 127 -3.61 -3.67 -19.03
C ALA A 127 -3.50 -4.79 -17.99
N LEU A 128 -3.91 -4.47 -16.75
CA LEU A 128 -4.12 -5.46 -15.71
C LEU A 128 -5.53 -6.04 -15.87
N LEU A 129 -5.66 -7.37 -15.84
CA LEU A 129 -6.95 -8.05 -15.94
C LEU A 129 -7.23 -8.86 -14.68
N TYR A 130 -8.47 -8.84 -14.23
CA TYR A 130 -9.04 -9.79 -13.27
C TYR A 130 -10.13 -10.60 -13.94
N ASP A 131 -9.99 -11.93 -13.92
CA ASP A 131 -10.98 -12.86 -14.44
C ASP A 131 -11.45 -13.78 -13.31
N GLN A 132 -12.72 -13.64 -12.94
CA GLN A 132 -13.33 -14.42 -11.86
C GLN A 132 -13.31 -15.92 -12.18
N ALA A 133 -13.53 -16.30 -13.43
CA ALA A 133 -13.55 -17.72 -13.83
C ALA A 133 -12.18 -18.39 -13.64
N VAL A 134 -11.11 -17.64 -13.79
CA VAL A 134 -9.75 -18.13 -13.49
C VAL A 134 -9.59 -18.33 -11.98
N VAL A 135 -10.05 -17.36 -11.18
CA VAL A 135 -9.93 -17.39 -9.71
C VAL A 135 -10.77 -18.53 -9.11
N ASP A 136 -11.99 -18.75 -9.60
CA ASP A 136 -12.89 -19.80 -9.11
C ASP A 136 -12.32 -21.22 -9.28
N ASN A 137 -11.37 -21.40 -10.18
CA ASN A 137 -10.70 -22.67 -10.44
C ASN A 137 -9.29 -22.77 -9.85
N MET A 138 -8.87 -21.79 -9.02
CA MET A 138 -7.56 -21.76 -8.41
C MET A 138 -7.57 -22.18 -6.95
N GLU A 139 -6.54 -22.93 -6.55
CA GLU A 139 -6.21 -23.04 -5.14
C GLU A 139 -5.57 -21.74 -4.65
N PRO A 140 -5.80 -21.33 -3.38
CA PRO A 140 -5.30 -20.05 -2.85
C PRO A 140 -3.79 -19.78 -3.08
N GLY A 141 -2.94 -20.82 -3.00
CA GLY A 141 -1.50 -20.71 -3.25
C GLY A 141 -1.10 -20.53 -4.71
N ASP A 142 -1.99 -20.81 -5.66
CA ASP A 142 -1.67 -20.73 -7.09
C ASP A 142 -1.73 -19.30 -7.62
N MET A 143 -2.53 -18.44 -7.00
CA MET A 143 -2.58 -17.02 -7.31
C MET A 143 -1.19 -16.38 -7.15
N TYR A 144 -0.47 -16.73 -6.08
CA TYR A 144 0.90 -16.25 -5.87
C TYR A 144 1.85 -16.68 -6.99
N LYS A 145 1.84 -17.98 -7.35
CA LYS A 145 2.69 -18.51 -8.42
C LYS A 145 2.39 -17.80 -9.75
N LEU A 146 1.11 -17.59 -10.04
CA LEU A 146 0.66 -16.91 -11.26
C LEU A 146 1.21 -15.47 -11.31
N ILE A 147 0.99 -14.69 -10.26
CA ILE A 147 1.44 -13.30 -10.18
C ILE A 147 2.97 -13.21 -10.22
N SER A 148 3.67 -14.04 -9.42
CA SER A 148 5.14 -14.05 -9.38
C SER A 148 5.74 -14.38 -10.74
N SER A 149 5.14 -15.29 -11.51
CA SER A 149 5.62 -15.65 -12.85
C SER A 149 5.47 -14.49 -13.86
N GLN A 150 4.50 -13.61 -13.67
CA GLN A 150 4.20 -12.50 -14.56
C GLN A 150 4.86 -11.17 -14.17
N SER A 151 5.24 -11.02 -12.90
CA SER A 151 5.74 -9.75 -12.34
C SER A 151 7.10 -9.31 -12.88
N LYS A 152 7.86 -10.23 -13.53
CA LYS A 152 9.20 -9.96 -14.05
C LYS A 152 10.16 -9.32 -13.03
N GLY A 153 10.01 -9.68 -11.75
CA GLY A 153 10.80 -9.14 -10.64
C GLY A 153 10.28 -7.81 -10.07
N PHE A 154 9.15 -7.29 -10.55
CA PHE A 154 8.49 -6.16 -9.92
C PHE A 154 7.88 -6.59 -8.58
N GLN A 155 8.25 -5.88 -7.52
CA GLN A 155 7.76 -6.19 -6.17
C GLN A 155 6.39 -5.52 -5.96
N LEU A 156 5.36 -6.33 -5.81
CA LEU A 156 4.01 -5.86 -5.56
C LEU A 156 3.77 -5.74 -4.05
N SER A 157 3.28 -4.60 -3.62
CA SER A 157 2.91 -4.36 -2.23
C SER A 157 1.80 -5.34 -1.79
N GLY A 158 1.99 -5.99 -0.65
CA GLY A 158 1.09 -7.03 -0.13
C GLY A 158 1.40 -8.44 -0.64
N TRP A 159 2.44 -8.59 -1.48
CA TRP A 159 2.91 -9.86 -2.05
C TRP A 159 4.34 -10.17 -1.64
N GLU A 160 4.77 -9.63 -0.50
CA GLU A 160 6.09 -9.90 0.06
C GLU A 160 6.24 -11.39 0.41
N GLU A 161 7.40 -11.99 0.09
CA GLU A 161 7.68 -13.40 0.30
C GLU A 161 7.46 -13.85 1.76
N GLU A 162 7.85 -13.02 2.73
CA GLU A 162 7.63 -13.30 4.15
C GLU A 162 6.15 -13.40 4.49
N ARG A 163 5.32 -12.54 3.92
CA ARG A 163 3.86 -12.56 4.11
C ARG A 163 3.24 -13.80 3.50
N LEU A 164 3.74 -14.22 2.34
CA LEU A 164 3.24 -15.40 1.63
C LEU A 164 3.61 -16.70 2.34
N ASN A 165 4.75 -16.76 2.99
CA ASN A 165 5.14 -17.89 3.84
C ASN A 165 4.16 -18.07 5.04
N LYS A 166 3.44 -17.01 5.40
CA LYS A 166 2.38 -17.02 6.44
C LYS A 166 0.97 -17.11 5.83
N PHE A 167 0.85 -17.44 4.54
CA PHE A 167 -0.43 -17.39 3.82
C PHE A 167 -1.55 -18.19 4.50
N ASN A 168 -1.27 -19.43 4.91
CA ASN A 168 -2.27 -20.26 5.58
C ASN A 168 -2.76 -19.62 6.90
N SER A 169 -1.84 -19.08 7.70
CA SER A 169 -2.20 -18.36 8.93
C SER A 169 -3.01 -17.09 8.66
N LEU A 170 -2.77 -16.42 7.51
CA LEU A 170 -3.58 -15.28 7.09
C LEU A 170 -5.00 -15.74 6.71
N VAL A 171 -5.13 -16.82 5.95
CA VAL A 171 -6.45 -17.37 5.60
C VAL A 171 -7.23 -17.77 6.86
N GLU A 172 -6.58 -18.47 7.81
CA GLU A 172 -7.16 -18.83 9.10
C GLU A 172 -7.62 -17.59 9.89
N MET A 173 -6.83 -16.50 9.87
CA MET A 173 -7.19 -15.25 10.56
C MET A 173 -8.49 -14.63 10.03
N TYR A 174 -8.79 -14.83 8.75
CA TYR A 174 -10.01 -14.32 8.11
C TYR A 174 -11.17 -15.33 8.12
N GLU A 175 -11.00 -16.50 8.74
CA GLU A 175 -12.09 -17.46 8.87
C GLU A 175 -13.27 -16.85 9.63
N GLY A 176 -14.45 -16.86 9.02
CA GLY A 176 -15.66 -16.25 9.58
C GLY A 176 -15.75 -14.73 9.47
N VAL A 177 -14.76 -14.05 8.89
CA VAL A 177 -14.83 -12.60 8.63
C VAL A 177 -15.69 -12.36 7.40
N THR A 178 -16.92 -11.92 7.61
CA THR A 178 -17.87 -11.54 6.55
C THR A 178 -17.57 -10.10 6.05
N GLU A 179 -18.21 -9.70 4.96
CA GLU A 179 -18.16 -8.33 4.45
C GLU A 179 -18.63 -7.32 5.52
N GLU A 180 -19.67 -7.64 6.26
CA GLU A 180 -20.21 -6.78 7.34
C GLU A 180 -19.17 -6.62 8.48
N ILE A 181 -18.56 -7.73 8.92
CA ILE A 181 -17.50 -7.69 9.93
C ILE A 181 -16.30 -6.89 9.44
N LEU A 182 -15.90 -7.05 8.18
CA LEU A 182 -14.81 -6.30 7.59
C LEU A 182 -15.11 -4.79 7.57
N PHE A 183 -16.36 -4.43 7.26
CA PHE A 183 -16.81 -3.03 7.26
C PHE A 183 -16.84 -2.43 8.68
N ASP A 184 -17.30 -3.19 9.67
CA ASP A 184 -17.27 -2.77 11.07
C ASP A 184 -15.84 -2.58 11.59
N ASN A 185 -14.91 -3.44 11.17
CA ASN A 185 -13.49 -3.29 11.50
C ASN A 185 -12.86 -2.06 10.81
N LEU A 186 -13.25 -1.75 9.58
CA LEU A 186 -12.86 -0.50 8.92
C LEU A 186 -13.38 0.72 9.68
N LYS A 187 -14.65 0.70 10.08
CA LYS A 187 -15.25 1.77 10.86
C LYS A 187 -14.50 1.96 12.18
N TYR A 188 -14.24 0.88 12.92
CA TYR A 188 -13.49 0.92 14.16
C TYR A 188 -12.09 1.54 13.97
N PHE A 189 -11.38 1.12 12.93
CA PHE A 189 -10.08 1.69 12.57
C PHE A 189 -10.16 3.19 12.31
N LEU A 190 -11.10 3.62 11.48
CA LEU A 190 -11.27 5.03 11.13
C LEU A 190 -11.65 5.88 12.34
N GLU A 191 -12.55 5.42 13.22
CA GLU A 191 -12.93 6.12 14.45
C GLU A 191 -11.73 6.35 15.39
N ARG A 192 -10.73 5.47 15.37
CA ARG A 192 -9.52 5.60 16.18
C ARG A 192 -8.48 6.55 15.57
N ILE A 193 -8.31 6.56 14.24
CA ILE A 193 -7.25 7.32 13.59
C ILE A 193 -7.67 8.71 13.14
N ILE A 194 -8.95 8.94 12.76
CA ILE A 194 -9.38 10.23 12.21
C ILE A 194 -9.15 11.40 13.17
N PRO A 195 -9.44 11.31 14.49
CA PRO A 195 -9.13 12.40 15.41
C PRO A 195 -7.64 12.76 15.40
N VAL A 196 -6.75 11.76 15.31
CA VAL A 196 -5.31 11.99 15.23
C VAL A 196 -4.91 12.62 13.90
N CYS A 197 -5.55 12.22 12.81
CA CYS A 197 -5.35 12.83 11.49
C CYS A 197 -5.74 14.31 11.49
N GLU A 198 -6.85 14.67 12.14
CA GLU A 198 -7.28 16.05 12.30
C GLU A 198 -6.29 16.88 13.12
N GLU A 199 -5.83 16.35 14.27
CA GLU A 199 -4.81 16.98 15.12
C GLU A 199 -3.47 17.19 14.37
N ALA A 200 -3.09 16.21 13.55
CA ALA A 200 -1.82 16.21 12.81
C ALA A 200 -1.91 16.90 11.43
N ASP A 201 -3.06 17.43 11.04
CA ASP A 201 -3.34 17.97 9.69
C ASP A 201 -2.99 16.97 8.58
N VAL A 202 -3.32 15.69 8.77
CA VAL A 202 -3.10 14.62 7.77
C VAL A 202 -4.43 14.23 7.15
N LYS A 203 -4.48 14.14 5.84
CA LYS A 203 -5.65 13.69 5.09
C LYS A 203 -5.50 12.23 4.69
N MET A 204 -6.58 11.49 4.88
CA MET A 204 -6.66 10.08 4.49
C MET A 204 -7.45 9.93 3.18
N GLY A 205 -6.87 9.26 2.20
CA GLY A 205 -7.54 8.89 0.96
C GLY A 205 -7.64 7.37 0.84
N ILE A 206 -8.83 6.86 0.50
CA ILE A 206 -9.00 5.43 0.22
C ILE A 206 -8.62 5.12 -1.23
N HIS A 207 -7.91 4.00 -1.41
CA HIS A 207 -7.50 3.47 -2.71
C HIS A 207 -8.36 2.26 -3.10
#